data_4432973f3341eed5853c103786a7d8b1
#
_entry.id   4432973f3341eed5853c103786a7d8b1
#
_cell.length_a   1.000
_cell.length_b   1.000
_cell.length_c   1.000
_cell.angle_alpha   90.00
_cell.angle_beta   90.00
_cell.angle_gamma   90.00
#
_symmetry.space_group_name_H-M   'P 1'
#
loop_
_entity.id
_entity.type
_entity.pdbx_description
1 polymer ?
#
loop_
_entity_poly.entity_id
_entity_poly.type
_entity_poly.pdbx_seq_one_letter_code
_entity_poly.pdbx_strand_id
1 'polypeptide(L)'
;MNFKRKDNESMTGLQEKIFAIMKVFDRVCRENEFHYYMLGGTMLGAIRHKGFIPWDDDADFGLPRKEYERLLALPEDKFPEGFRLRHFSKEVGVPYAFARLEDERTTCIERRRSGTGYTGGVYIDVFPLDADVNVLPLRIWKELRVRFGKKLLYAHIAEPGAVKNPAKRMLMREIVKHTDAESLVKRLDGVVKAYGEKKEWFPQWGEARFSNYLGHWGRRESIPRRVFDGEIRQRKYFAFDLRRGEQIEAQPEGRSTEYEFEGHFFFGPVDSAAYLTALYGTDYMIPPARELRGGHPAAVIELEQSYKEKI
;
A
#
# COMPACT_ATOMS: atom_id res chain seq x y z
N MET A 1 -11.45 25.17 -2.15
CA MET A 1 -11.41 25.23 -3.63
C MET A 1 -11.62 23.81 -4.12
N ASN A 2 -12.77 23.48 -4.70
CA ASN A 2 -12.99 22.15 -5.28
C ASN A 2 -12.25 22.10 -6.62
N PHE A 3 -11.15 21.38 -6.69
CA PHE A 3 -10.53 21.01 -7.96
C PHE A 3 -11.40 19.91 -8.62
N LYS A 4 -12.56 20.29 -9.13
CA LYS A 4 -13.27 19.40 -10.04
C LYS A 4 -12.32 19.09 -11.21
N ARG A 5 -12.19 17.79 -11.55
CA ARG A 5 -11.65 17.36 -12.85
C ARG A 5 -12.25 18.30 -13.89
N LYS A 6 -11.44 18.85 -14.78
CA LYS A 6 -11.99 19.58 -15.92
C LYS A 6 -12.94 18.59 -16.62
N ASP A 7 -14.14 19.02 -16.92
CA ASP A 7 -15.28 18.21 -17.41
C ASP A 7 -14.98 17.35 -18.67
N ASN A 8 -13.72 17.17 -19.05
CA ASN A 8 -13.27 16.44 -20.25
C ASN A 8 -12.11 15.46 -20.01
N GLU A 9 -11.66 15.19 -18.78
CA GLU A 9 -10.66 14.15 -18.53
C GLU A 9 -11.37 12.87 -18.08
N SER A 10 -11.66 11.96 -19.03
CA SER A 10 -12.08 10.58 -18.74
C SER A 10 -10.99 9.82 -17.99
N MET A 11 -11.37 8.78 -17.24
CA MET A 11 -10.41 7.81 -16.72
C MET A 11 -9.54 7.24 -17.85
N THR A 12 -8.29 6.93 -17.58
CA THR A 12 -7.47 6.13 -18.48
C THR A 12 -7.98 4.69 -18.49
N GLY A 13 -7.71 3.93 -19.56
CA GLY A 13 -8.10 2.52 -19.60
C GLY A 13 -7.57 1.71 -18.39
N LEU A 14 -6.36 2.04 -17.88
CA LEU A 14 -5.83 1.43 -16.67
C LEU A 14 -6.68 1.79 -15.44
N GLN A 15 -7.03 3.06 -15.26
CA GLN A 15 -7.89 3.51 -14.16
C GLN A 15 -9.29 2.87 -14.22
N GLU A 16 -9.84 2.65 -15.42
CA GLU A 16 -11.11 1.92 -15.59
C GLU A 16 -11.02 0.47 -15.08
N LYS A 17 -9.93 -0.23 -15.41
CA LYS A 17 -9.69 -1.60 -14.90
C LYS A 17 -9.50 -1.60 -13.39
N ILE A 18 -8.68 -0.69 -12.85
CA ILE A 18 -8.50 -0.54 -11.40
C ILE A 18 -9.84 -0.26 -10.71
N PHE A 19 -10.65 0.65 -11.26
CA PHE A 19 -11.96 0.97 -10.69
C PHE A 19 -12.92 -0.23 -10.70
N ALA A 20 -12.87 -1.05 -11.74
CA ALA A 20 -13.64 -2.30 -11.77
C ALA A 20 -13.24 -3.25 -10.64
N ILE A 21 -11.93 -3.39 -10.38
CA ILE A 21 -11.42 -4.20 -9.27
C ILE A 21 -11.84 -3.61 -7.91
N MET A 22 -11.76 -2.29 -7.75
CA MET A 22 -12.20 -1.59 -6.53
C MET A 22 -13.67 -1.90 -6.22
N LYS A 23 -14.54 -1.88 -7.21
CA LYS A 23 -15.98 -2.23 -7.03
C LYS A 23 -16.18 -3.69 -6.65
N VAL A 24 -15.39 -4.61 -7.20
CA VAL A 24 -15.42 -6.02 -6.81
C VAL A 24 -14.99 -6.17 -5.35
N PHE A 25 -13.91 -5.51 -4.96
CA PHE A 25 -13.39 -5.52 -3.60
C PHE A 25 -14.44 -4.97 -2.59
N ASP A 26 -15.02 -3.81 -2.88
CA ASP A 26 -16.07 -3.21 -2.05
C ASP A 26 -17.26 -4.15 -1.86
N ARG A 27 -17.76 -4.75 -2.96
CA ARG A 27 -18.86 -5.73 -2.90
C ARG A 27 -18.52 -6.92 -2.01
N VAL A 28 -17.35 -7.55 -2.22
CA VAL A 28 -16.90 -8.69 -1.40
C VAL A 28 -16.79 -8.30 0.06
N CYS A 29 -16.25 -7.11 0.37
CA CYS A 29 -16.15 -6.64 1.74
C CYS A 29 -17.53 -6.40 2.38
N ARG A 30 -18.46 -5.76 1.67
CA ARG A 30 -19.82 -5.50 2.18
C ARG A 30 -20.61 -6.79 2.41
N GLU A 31 -20.55 -7.74 1.47
CA GLU A 31 -21.23 -9.03 1.57
C GLU A 31 -20.72 -9.89 2.75
N ASN A 32 -19.47 -9.67 3.20
CA ASN A 32 -18.87 -10.40 4.31
C ASN A 32 -18.70 -9.55 5.58
N GLU A 33 -19.28 -8.34 5.60
CA GLU A 33 -19.24 -7.40 6.73
C GLU A 33 -17.79 -7.06 7.16
N PHE A 34 -16.89 -6.86 6.18
CA PHE A 34 -15.53 -6.43 6.45
C PHE A 34 -15.43 -4.89 6.45
N HIS A 35 -14.78 -4.36 7.48
CA HIS A 35 -14.43 -2.95 7.52
C HIS A 35 -13.10 -2.76 6.80
N TYR A 36 -13.10 -1.84 5.85
CA TYR A 36 -11.90 -1.47 5.13
C TYR A 36 -11.80 0.06 5.00
N TYR A 37 -10.64 0.53 4.59
CA TYR A 37 -10.38 1.94 4.38
C TYR A 37 -9.61 2.15 3.08
N MET A 38 -10.01 3.15 2.30
CA MET A 38 -9.15 3.72 1.27
C MET A 38 -7.91 4.32 1.94
N LEU A 39 -6.72 4.08 1.36
CA LEU A 39 -5.45 4.53 1.89
C LEU A 39 -4.76 5.51 0.92
N GLY A 40 -3.76 6.22 1.43
CA GLY A 40 -2.79 6.96 0.63
C GLY A 40 -3.38 7.85 -0.45
N GLY A 41 -2.89 7.63 -1.67
CA GLY A 41 -3.32 8.33 -2.89
C GLY A 41 -4.79 8.14 -3.20
N THR A 42 -5.33 6.95 -2.97
CA THR A 42 -6.75 6.62 -3.20
C THR A 42 -7.65 7.49 -2.32
N MET A 43 -7.34 7.61 -1.02
CA MET A 43 -8.10 8.47 -0.12
C MET A 43 -7.95 9.95 -0.47
N LEU A 44 -6.75 10.40 -0.83
CA LEU A 44 -6.51 11.76 -1.31
C LEU A 44 -7.29 12.06 -2.60
N GLY A 45 -7.35 11.10 -3.50
CA GLY A 45 -8.14 11.16 -4.73
C GLY A 45 -9.63 11.36 -4.43
N ALA A 46 -10.20 10.55 -3.55
CA ALA A 46 -11.61 10.68 -3.11
C ALA A 46 -11.94 12.08 -2.57
N ILE A 47 -11.06 12.64 -1.73
CA ILE A 47 -11.30 13.97 -1.14
C ILE A 47 -11.09 15.09 -2.13
N ARG A 48 -9.96 15.07 -2.87
CA ARG A 48 -9.53 16.20 -3.71
C ARG A 48 -10.15 16.21 -5.09
N HIS A 49 -10.32 15.03 -5.70
CA HIS A 49 -10.73 14.88 -7.11
C HIS A 49 -12.09 14.22 -7.27
N LYS A 50 -12.65 13.61 -6.21
CA LYS A 50 -13.84 12.74 -6.26
C LYS A 50 -13.62 11.50 -7.16
N GLY A 51 -12.38 11.07 -7.26
CA GLY A 51 -11.93 9.98 -8.12
C GLY A 51 -10.43 9.87 -8.15
N PHE A 52 -9.89 9.27 -9.20
CA PHE A 52 -8.45 9.15 -9.36
C PHE A 52 -7.76 10.51 -9.41
N ILE A 53 -6.60 10.59 -8.81
CA ILE A 53 -5.65 11.65 -9.13
C ILE A 53 -5.23 11.41 -10.59
N PRO A 54 -5.26 12.45 -11.50
CA PRO A 54 -5.11 12.23 -12.94
C PRO A 54 -3.86 11.50 -13.41
N TRP A 55 -2.80 11.49 -12.60
CA TRP A 55 -1.52 10.83 -12.89
C TRP A 55 -1.25 9.62 -12.00
N ASP A 56 -2.26 9.17 -11.23
CA ASP A 56 -2.17 8.00 -10.37
C ASP A 56 -2.59 6.74 -11.13
N ASP A 57 -1.91 5.65 -10.88
CA ASP A 57 -2.03 4.39 -11.59
C ASP A 57 -2.15 3.17 -10.65
N ASP A 58 -2.51 3.42 -9.38
CA ASP A 58 -2.76 2.39 -8.37
C ASP A 58 -3.97 2.73 -7.49
N ALA A 59 -4.38 1.78 -6.67
CA ALA A 59 -5.35 1.97 -5.61
C ALA A 59 -5.01 1.10 -4.41
N ASP A 60 -5.03 1.74 -3.23
CA ASP A 60 -4.61 1.17 -1.96
C ASP A 60 -5.78 1.07 -0.99
N PHE A 61 -5.94 -0.12 -0.40
CA PHE A 61 -6.94 -0.39 0.65
C PHE A 61 -6.28 -1.04 1.86
N GLY A 62 -6.88 -0.85 3.02
CA GLY A 62 -6.42 -1.48 4.25
C GLY A 62 -7.55 -2.03 5.09
N LEU A 63 -7.35 -3.19 5.70
CA LEU A 63 -8.27 -3.78 6.66
C LEU A 63 -7.57 -3.99 8.00
N PRO A 64 -8.27 -3.80 9.15
CA PRO A 64 -7.77 -4.26 10.43
C PRO A 64 -7.32 -5.72 10.35
N ARG A 65 -6.22 -6.08 11.00
CA ARG A 65 -5.57 -7.40 10.87
C ARG A 65 -6.55 -8.58 10.94
N LYS A 66 -7.48 -8.58 11.89
CA LYS A 66 -8.46 -9.66 12.05
C LYS A 66 -9.35 -9.82 10.81
N GLU A 67 -9.80 -8.72 10.24
CA GLU A 67 -10.64 -8.73 9.04
C GLU A 67 -9.83 -9.03 7.79
N TYR A 68 -8.59 -8.57 7.73
CA TYR A 68 -7.67 -8.94 6.66
C TYR A 68 -7.42 -10.45 6.61
N GLU A 69 -7.23 -11.11 7.76
CA GLU A 69 -7.06 -12.55 7.81
C GLU A 69 -8.35 -13.33 7.45
N ARG A 70 -9.53 -12.79 7.82
CA ARG A 70 -10.81 -13.32 7.35
C ARG A 70 -10.97 -13.19 5.84
N LEU A 71 -10.57 -12.05 5.27
CA LEU A 71 -10.56 -11.84 3.81
C LEU A 71 -9.63 -12.87 3.12
N LEU A 72 -8.43 -13.09 3.66
CA LEU A 72 -7.51 -14.10 3.13
C LEU A 72 -8.07 -15.52 3.24
N ALA A 73 -8.89 -15.81 4.25
CA ALA A 73 -9.51 -17.12 4.46
C ALA A 73 -10.72 -17.36 3.55
N LEU A 74 -11.21 -16.36 2.83
CA LEU A 74 -12.31 -16.55 1.89
C LEU A 74 -11.93 -17.57 0.81
N PRO A 75 -12.84 -18.46 0.44
CA PRO A 75 -12.68 -19.33 -0.71
C PRO A 75 -12.69 -18.52 -2.03
N GLU A 76 -12.06 -19.07 -3.05
CA GLU A 76 -11.88 -18.36 -4.34
C GLU A 76 -13.20 -18.04 -5.04
N ASP A 77 -14.24 -18.87 -4.85
CA ASP A 77 -15.59 -18.68 -5.42
C ASP A 77 -16.34 -17.46 -4.85
N LYS A 78 -15.85 -16.85 -3.78
CA LYS A 78 -16.37 -15.57 -3.27
C LYS A 78 -15.96 -14.38 -4.14
N PHE A 79 -14.97 -14.55 -4.99
CA PHE A 79 -14.59 -13.55 -5.96
C PHE A 79 -15.20 -13.88 -7.32
N PRO A 80 -15.69 -12.89 -8.09
CA PRO A 80 -16.19 -13.13 -9.42
C PRO A 80 -15.14 -13.77 -10.32
N GLU A 81 -15.58 -14.51 -11.31
CA GLU A 81 -14.70 -15.10 -12.33
C GLU A 81 -13.77 -14.03 -12.95
N GLY A 82 -12.51 -14.38 -13.08
CA GLY A 82 -11.45 -13.49 -13.59
C GLY A 82 -10.84 -12.56 -12.52
N PHE A 83 -11.30 -12.60 -11.27
CA PHE A 83 -10.67 -11.86 -10.17
C PHE A 83 -10.09 -12.82 -9.14
N ARG A 84 -8.85 -12.56 -8.72
CA ARG A 84 -8.14 -13.42 -7.78
C ARG A 84 -7.44 -12.64 -6.68
N LEU A 85 -7.65 -13.06 -5.43
CA LEU A 85 -6.92 -12.53 -4.28
C LEU A 85 -5.60 -13.29 -4.12
N ARG A 86 -4.48 -12.63 -4.44
CA ARG A 86 -3.14 -13.19 -4.36
C ARG A 86 -2.43 -12.77 -3.09
N HIS A 87 -1.77 -13.73 -2.47
CA HIS A 87 -1.01 -13.50 -1.22
C HIS A 87 0.02 -14.62 -1.05
N PHE A 88 1.16 -14.31 -0.43
CA PHE A 88 2.26 -15.27 -0.20
C PHE A 88 1.86 -16.50 0.62
N SER A 89 0.79 -16.43 1.41
CA SER A 89 0.27 -17.60 2.15
C SER A 89 -0.59 -18.54 1.31
N LYS A 90 -1.07 -18.08 0.18
CA LYS A 90 -1.93 -18.83 -0.74
C LYS A 90 -1.16 -19.38 -1.95
N GLU A 91 -0.09 -18.74 -2.33
CA GLU A 91 0.64 -19.03 -3.56
C GLU A 91 2.14 -18.79 -3.40
N VAL A 92 2.93 -19.74 -3.90
CA VAL A 92 4.40 -19.62 -3.94
C VAL A 92 4.82 -18.59 -4.99
N GLY A 93 5.87 -17.83 -4.70
CA GLY A 93 6.42 -16.85 -5.64
C GLY A 93 5.80 -15.45 -5.56
N VAL A 94 4.80 -15.24 -4.71
CA VAL A 94 4.27 -13.89 -4.45
C VAL A 94 5.26 -13.08 -3.62
N PRO A 95 5.83 -11.99 -4.17
CA PRO A 95 6.94 -11.28 -3.55
C PRO A 95 6.52 -10.16 -2.58
N TYR A 96 5.27 -10.12 -2.14
CA TYR A 96 4.76 -9.07 -1.26
C TYR A 96 4.29 -9.64 0.07
N ALA A 97 4.43 -8.84 1.13
CA ALA A 97 3.90 -9.16 2.45
C ALA A 97 2.45 -8.65 2.68
N PHE A 98 1.72 -8.38 1.60
CA PHE A 98 0.33 -7.93 1.59
C PHE A 98 -0.42 -8.61 0.43
N ALA A 99 -1.73 -8.50 0.41
CA ALA A 99 -2.55 -9.10 -0.64
C ALA A 99 -2.72 -8.16 -1.83
N ARG A 100 -3.01 -8.75 -2.98
CA ARG A 100 -3.48 -8.06 -4.18
C ARG A 100 -4.75 -8.70 -4.67
N LEU A 101 -5.73 -7.90 -5.01
CA LEU A 101 -6.85 -8.36 -5.81
C LEU A 101 -6.55 -8.00 -7.26
N GLU A 102 -6.42 -9.02 -8.11
CA GLU A 102 -6.00 -8.88 -9.50
C GLU A 102 -7.11 -9.24 -10.47
N ASP A 103 -7.15 -8.57 -11.62
CA ASP A 103 -7.93 -9.00 -12.79
C ASP A 103 -7.06 -9.90 -13.68
N GLU A 104 -7.29 -11.20 -13.61
CA GLU A 104 -6.52 -12.22 -14.34
C GLU A 104 -6.68 -12.18 -15.88
N ARG A 105 -7.63 -11.38 -16.38
CA ARG A 105 -7.88 -11.16 -17.81
C ARG A 105 -6.94 -10.11 -18.41
N THR A 106 -6.09 -9.52 -17.60
CA THR A 106 -5.15 -8.47 -17.97
C THR A 106 -3.71 -8.90 -17.69
N THR A 107 -2.74 -8.12 -18.16
CA THR A 107 -1.33 -8.26 -17.80
C THR A 107 -0.80 -6.95 -17.24
N CYS A 108 -0.17 -7.01 -16.06
CA CYS A 108 0.54 -5.88 -15.48
C CYS A 108 1.84 -6.37 -14.83
N ILE A 109 2.98 -6.03 -15.42
CA ILE A 109 4.30 -6.37 -14.90
C ILE A 109 5.00 -5.09 -14.47
N GLU A 110 5.17 -4.91 -13.17
CA GLU A 110 5.87 -3.76 -12.64
C GLU A 110 7.37 -3.83 -13.00
N ARG A 111 7.93 -2.74 -13.51
CA ARG A 111 9.36 -2.66 -13.85
C ARG A 111 10.26 -3.00 -12.66
N ARG A 112 9.87 -2.57 -11.46
CA ARG A 112 10.64 -2.84 -10.22
C ARG A 112 10.68 -4.31 -9.84
N ARG A 113 9.81 -5.15 -10.40
CA ARG A 113 9.64 -6.57 -10.05
C ARG A 113 9.85 -7.51 -11.23
N SER A 114 10.24 -6.98 -12.38
CA SER A 114 10.54 -7.79 -13.56
C SER A 114 11.62 -8.85 -13.31
N GLY A 115 12.51 -8.63 -12.33
CA GLY A 115 13.53 -9.60 -11.92
C GLY A 115 13.03 -10.75 -11.04
N THR A 116 11.80 -10.73 -10.55
CA THR A 116 11.26 -11.80 -9.67
C THR A 116 10.63 -12.95 -10.44
N GLY A 117 10.41 -12.81 -11.75
CA GLY A 117 9.61 -13.75 -12.54
C GLY A 117 8.10 -13.72 -12.21
N TYR A 118 7.67 -12.86 -11.28
CA TYR A 118 6.25 -12.73 -10.97
C TYR A 118 5.51 -12.03 -12.11
N THR A 119 4.46 -12.68 -12.58
CA THR A 119 3.52 -12.14 -13.56
C THR A 119 2.13 -12.05 -12.94
N GLY A 120 1.41 -10.98 -13.22
CA GLY A 120 0.06 -10.74 -12.71
C GLY A 120 -0.75 -9.83 -13.60
N GLY A 121 -2.02 -9.68 -13.25
CA GLY A 121 -2.95 -8.74 -13.89
C GLY A 121 -2.88 -7.33 -13.30
N VAL A 122 -3.75 -6.45 -13.80
CA VAL A 122 -4.03 -5.16 -13.14
C VAL A 122 -4.60 -5.45 -11.75
N TYR A 123 -4.26 -4.65 -10.77
CA TYR A 123 -4.50 -4.95 -9.36
C TYR A 123 -4.85 -3.72 -8.52
N ILE A 124 -5.35 -4.01 -7.33
CA ILE A 124 -5.34 -3.10 -6.19
C ILE A 124 -4.51 -3.73 -5.07
N ASP A 125 -3.82 -2.89 -4.30
CA ASP A 125 -3.07 -3.34 -3.12
C ASP A 125 -3.97 -3.34 -1.88
N VAL A 126 -3.93 -4.44 -1.12
CA VAL A 126 -4.73 -4.63 0.09
C VAL A 126 -3.82 -4.92 1.27
N PHE A 127 -3.74 -3.99 2.20
CA PHE A 127 -2.80 -4.03 3.32
C PHE A 127 -3.45 -4.47 4.63
N PRO A 128 -2.75 -5.25 5.44
CA PRO A 128 -3.13 -5.42 6.84
C PRO A 128 -2.81 -4.16 7.64
N LEU A 129 -3.76 -3.69 8.42
CA LEU A 129 -3.60 -2.61 9.38
C LEU A 129 -3.36 -3.22 10.76
N ASP A 130 -2.14 -3.09 11.25
CA ASP A 130 -1.71 -3.67 12.51
C ASP A 130 -1.74 -2.67 13.65
N ALA A 131 -2.13 -3.12 14.83
CA ALA A 131 -2.10 -2.29 16.02
C ALA A 131 -0.68 -1.74 16.29
N ASP A 132 -0.61 -0.46 16.59
CA ASP A 132 0.65 0.18 16.97
C ASP A 132 0.94 -0.02 18.46
N VAL A 133 2.22 0.08 18.81
CA VAL A 133 2.70 -0.05 20.17
C VAL A 133 3.02 1.34 20.70
N ASN A 134 2.33 1.77 21.76
CA ASN A 134 2.54 3.09 22.36
C ASN A 134 3.83 3.21 23.18
N VAL A 135 4.47 2.08 23.53
CA VAL A 135 5.74 2.08 24.26
C VAL A 135 6.88 2.39 23.29
N LEU A 136 7.46 3.59 23.42
CA LEU A 136 8.46 4.12 22.51
C LEU A 136 9.62 3.16 22.18
N PRO A 137 10.30 2.51 23.16
CA PRO A 137 11.38 1.59 22.85
C PRO A 137 10.93 0.39 22.00
N LEU A 138 9.76 -0.18 22.32
CA LEU A 138 9.21 -1.31 21.56
C LEU A 138 8.79 -0.90 20.15
N ARG A 139 8.23 0.30 20.00
CA ARG A 139 7.90 0.85 18.67
C ARG A 139 9.16 1.04 17.84
N ILE A 140 10.20 1.64 18.39
CA ILE A 140 11.49 1.82 17.70
C ILE A 140 12.05 0.46 17.25
N TRP A 141 12.05 -0.51 18.16
CA TRP A 141 12.55 -1.84 17.88
C TRP A 141 11.74 -2.54 16.76
N LYS A 142 10.41 -2.46 16.80
CA LYS A 142 9.52 -2.97 15.75
C LYS A 142 9.87 -2.32 14.40
N GLU A 143 9.94 -0.99 14.36
CA GLU A 143 10.25 -0.26 13.13
C GLU A 143 11.62 -0.63 12.56
N LEU A 144 12.65 -0.77 13.39
CA LEU A 144 13.97 -1.18 12.96
C LEU A 144 13.94 -2.58 12.32
N ARG A 145 13.24 -3.53 12.93
CA ARG A 145 13.08 -4.89 12.39
C ARG A 145 12.33 -4.90 11.06
N VAL A 146 11.24 -4.14 10.96
CA VAL A 146 10.46 -4.01 9.72
C VAL A 146 11.30 -3.35 8.63
N ARG A 147 11.99 -2.25 8.92
CA ARG A 147 12.86 -1.56 7.97
C ARG A 147 14.01 -2.45 7.50
N PHE A 148 14.60 -3.21 8.41
CA PHE A 148 15.66 -4.15 8.05
C PHE A 148 15.13 -5.27 7.17
N GLY A 149 14.01 -5.91 7.53
CA GLY A 149 13.36 -6.92 6.72
C GLY A 149 13.00 -6.42 5.31
N LYS A 150 12.43 -5.22 5.22
CA LYS A 150 12.16 -4.57 3.92
C LYS A 150 13.42 -4.34 3.08
N LYS A 151 14.54 -3.95 3.69
CA LYS A 151 15.82 -3.78 2.96
C LYS A 151 16.36 -5.11 2.43
N LEU A 152 16.26 -6.18 3.20
CA LEU A 152 16.66 -7.52 2.74
C LEU A 152 15.77 -7.97 1.57
N LEU A 153 14.47 -7.84 1.72
CA LEU A 153 13.53 -8.22 0.68
C LEU A 153 13.70 -7.37 -0.60
N TYR A 154 14.03 -6.07 -0.45
CA TYR A 154 14.37 -5.21 -1.59
C TYR A 154 15.53 -5.76 -2.42
N ALA A 155 16.49 -6.44 -1.81
CA ALA A 155 17.61 -7.05 -2.54
C ALA A 155 17.14 -8.15 -3.51
N HIS A 156 16.06 -8.87 -3.16
CA HIS A 156 15.48 -9.91 -4.02
C HIS A 156 14.59 -9.34 -5.13
N ILE A 157 13.98 -8.19 -4.91
CA ILE A 157 12.95 -7.64 -5.79
C ILE A 157 13.54 -6.64 -6.78
N ALA A 158 14.56 -5.89 -6.36
CA ALA A 158 15.12 -4.81 -7.16
C ALA A 158 15.77 -5.34 -8.44
N GLU A 159 15.41 -4.73 -9.55
CA GLU A 159 16.08 -4.97 -10.83
C GLU A 159 17.59 -4.74 -10.70
N PRO A 160 18.43 -5.71 -11.09
CA PRO A 160 19.90 -5.60 -10.93
C PRO A 160 20.50 -4.34 -11.56
N GLY A 161 19.91 -3.85 -12.65
CA GLY A 161 20.31 -2.61 -13.35
C GLY A 161 19.92 -1.32 -12.64
N ALA A 162 18.92 -1.34 -11.76
CA ALA A 162 18.44 -0.14 -11.07
C ALA A 162 19.42 0.40 -10.03
N VAL A 163 20.36 -0.43 -9.55
CA VAL A 163 21.33 -0.06 -8.51
C VAL A 163 22.65 0.36 -9.14
N LYS A 164 22.87 1.68 -9.26
CA LYS A 164 24.09 2.26 -9.88
C LYS A 164 25.37 1.99 -9.09
N ASN A 165 25.28 1.95 -7.75
CA ASN A 165 26.45 1.80 -6.88
C ASN A 165 26.95 0.34 -6.89
N PRO A 166 28.22 0.05 -7.30
CA PRO A 166 28.75 -1.30 -7.43
C PRO A 166 28.88 -2.03 -6.09
N ALA A 167 29.28 -1.35 -5.01
CA ALA A 167 29.37 -1.93 -3.68
C ALA A 167 27.99 -2.36 -3.16
N LYS A 168 26.96 -1.54 -3.41
CA LYS A 168 25.60 -1.88 -3.05
C LYS A 168 25.09 -3.08 -3.86
N ARG A 169 25.42 -3.18 -5.15
CA ARG A 169 25.08 -4.36 -5.97
C ARG A 169 25.73 -5.64 -5.45
N MET A 170 27.01 -5.55 -5.06
CA MET A 170 27.73 -6.69 -4.46
C MET A 170 27.06 -7.14 -3.16
N LEU A 171 26.77 -6.20 -2.25
CA LEU A 171 26.05 -6.50 -1.01
C LEU A 171 24.66 -7.15 -1.27
N MET A 172 23.92 -6.64 -2.24
CA MET A 172 22.61 -7.22 -2.60
C MET A 172 22.74 -8.65 -3.12
N ARG A 173 23.76 -8.94 -3.94
CA ARG A 173 24.05 -10.31 -4.40
C ARG A 173 24.36 -11.25 -3.23
N GLU A 174 25.15 -10.81 -2.25
CA GLU A 174 25.43 -11.60 -1.06
C GLU A 174 24.16 -11.84 -0.22
N ILE A 175 23.32 -10.83 -0.05
CA ILE A 175 22.02 -10.99 0.63
C ILE A 175 21.18 -12.08 -0.07
N VAL A 176 21.04 -12.01 -1.40
CA VAL A 176 20.24 -12.96 -2.18
C VAL A 176 20.79 -14.39 -2.07
N LYS A 177 22.13 -14.59 -1.99
CA LYS A 177 22.71 -15.92 -1.82
C LYS A 177 22.39 -16.57 -0.47
N HIS A 178 22.22 -15.76 0.58
CA HIS A 178 22.11 -16.24 1.96
C HIS A 178 20.70 -16.09 2.55
N THR A 179 19.76 -15.57 1.78
CA THR A 179 18.37 -15.37 2.22
C THR A 179 17.40 -15.81 1.13
N ASP A 180 16.20 -16.16 1.55
CA ASP A 180 15.10 -16.54 0.69
C ASP A 180 13.96 -15.51 0.79
N ALA A 181 13.44 -15.07 -0.36
CA ALA A 181 12.42 -14.02 -0.42
C ALA A 181 11.12 -14.43 0.29
N GLU A 182 10.68 -15.66 0.12
CA GLU A 182 9.45 -16.17 0.75
C GLU A 182 9.57 -16.21 2.27
N SER A 183 10.69 -16.71 2.79
CA SER A 183 10.99 -16.69 4.22
C SER A 183 11.09 -15.29 4.79
N LEU A 184 11.65 -14.34 4.02
CA LEU A 184 11.69 -12.93 4.42
C LEU A 184 10.31 -12.29 4.50
N VAL A 185 9.43 -12.57 3.54
CA VAL A 185 8.04 -12.08 3.53
C VAL A 185 7.29 -12.64 4.74
N LYS A 186 7.35 -13.95 4.98
CA LYS A 186 6.74 -14.61 6.15
C LYS A 186 7.25 -14.05 7.47
N ARG A 187 8.58 -13.85 7.58
CA ARG A 187 9.20 -13.25 8.77
C ARG A 187 8.76 -11.81 8.97
N LEU A 188 8.65 -11.02 7.90
CA LEU A 188 8.23 -9.62 7.98
C LEU A 188 6.78 -9.51 8.47
N ASP A 189 5.86 -10.29 7.90
CA ASP A 189 4.48 -10.37 8.36
C ASP A 189 4.39 -10.81 9.83
N GLY A 190 5.12 -11.86 10.22
CA GLY A 190 5.18 -12.33 11.60
C GLY A 190 5.71 -11.31 12.59
N VAL A 191 6.71 -10.48 12.20
CA VAL A 191 7.20 -9.39 13.05
C VAL A 191 6.11 -8.35 13.29
N VAL A 192 5.35 -8.00 12.27
CA VAL A 192 4.30 -6.98 12.38
C VAL A 192 3.14 -7.52 13.23
N LYS A 193 2.69 -8.73 12.97
CA LYS A 193 1.59 -9.41 13.67
C LYS A 193 1.86 -9.62 15.16
N ALA A 194 3.04 -10.08 15.52
CA ALA A 194 3.41 -10.38 16.91
C ALA A 194 3.28 -9.19 17.88
N TYR A 195 3.37 -7.96 17.37
CA TYR A 195 3.17 -6.76 18.20
C TYR A 195 1.70 -6.41 18.39
N GLY A 196 0.84 -6.73 17.41
CA GLY A 196 -0.62 -6.58 17.52
C GLY A 196 -1.20 -7.54 18.55
N GLU A 197 -0.76 -8.79 18.55
CA GLU A 197 -1.20 -9.82 19.51
C GLU A 197 -0.84 -9.47 20.96
N LYS A 198 0.31 -8.85 21.20
CA LYS A 198 0.73 -8.43 22.54
C LYS A 198 -0.11 -7.33 23.17
N LYS A 199 -0.93 -6.63 22.41
CA LYS A 199 -1.84 -5.61 22.94
C LYS A 199 -2.87 -6.20 23.90
N GLU A 200 -3.29 -7.45 23.71
CA GLU A 200 -4.20 -8.14 24.63
C GLU A 200 -3.61 -8.30 26.03
N TRP A 201 -2.29 -8.35 26.15
CA TRP A 201 -1.57 -8.46 27.43
C TRP A 201 -1.41 -7.14 28.17
N PHE A 202 -1.58 -6.00 27.48
CA PHE A 202 -1.37 -4.66 28.02
C PHE A 202 -2.48 -3.69 27.56
N PRO A 203 -3.73 -3.90 28.00
CA PRO A 203 -4.88 -3.11 27.56
C PRO A 203 -4.76 -1.61 27.90
N GLN A 204 -3.94 -1.22 28.90
CA GLN A 204 -3.67 0.17 29.26
C GLN A 204 -2.69 0.89 28.33
N TRP A 205 -2.15 0.25 27.30
CA TRP A 205 -1.18 0.86 26.40
C TRP A 205 -1.82 1.68 25.28
N GLY A 206 -2.88 2.40 25.61
CA GLY A 206 -3.39 3.54 24.90
C GLY A 206 -4.34 3.21 23.75
N GLU A 207 -4.85 4.28 23.15
CA GLU A 207 -5.78 4.26 22.04
C GLU A 207 -5.32 3.35 20.91
N ALA A 208 -6.24 2.56 20.40
CA ALA A 208 -5.96 1.67 19.28
C ALA A 208 -5.67 2.51 18.03
N ARG A 209 -4.41 2.53 17.61
CA ARG A 209 -4.00 3.05 16.32
C ARG A 209 -3.61 1.89 15.43
N PHE A 210 -4.08 1.90 14.21
CA PHE A 210 -3.65 0.96 13.19
C PHE A 210 -2.58 1.61 12.32
N SER A 211 -1.55 0.84 11.99
CA SER A 211 -0.47 1.30 11.14
C SER A 211 -0.29 0.36 9.96
N ASN A 212 -0.15 0.93 8.79
CA ASN A 212 0.24 0.20 7.60
C ASN A 212 1.77 0.00 7.57
N TYR A 213 2.24 -1.05 8.24
CA TYR A 213 3.68 -1.36 8.29
C TYR A 213 4.21 -1.98 7.01
N LEU A 214 3.35 -2.62 6.23
CA LEU A 214 3.74 -3.39 5.06
C LEU A 214 3.60 -2.60 3.76
N GLY A 215 2.88 -1.49 3.78
CA GLY A 215 2.77 -0.57 2.67
C GLY A 215 4.10 0.15 2.33
N HIS A 216 4.11 0.80 1.18
CA HIS A 216 5.21 1.59 0.64
C HIS A 216 6.56 0.87 0.57
N TRP A 217 6.72 0.07 -0.47
CA TRP A 217 7.97 -0.58 -0.87
C TRP A 217 8.90 0.30 -1.68
N GLY A 218 8.42 1.36 -2.21
CA GLY A 218 9.19 2.33 -2.95
C GLY A 218 9.78 3.41 -2.04
N ARG A 219 10.82 4.07 -2.50
CA ARG A 219 11.08 5.41 -2.04
C ARG A 219 9.70 6.07 -1.86
N ARG A 220 9.48 6.70 -0.71
CA ARG A 220 8.82 7.98 -0.84
C ARG A 220 9.55 8.61 -2.02
N GLU A 221 8.92 8.66 -3.17
CA GLU A 221 9.28 9.71 -4.09
C GLU A 221 9.11 10.92 -3.22
N SER A 222 10.23 11.38 -2.73
CA SER A 222 10.27 12.55 -1.93
C SER A 222 9.53 13.58 -2.75
N ILE A 223 8.29 13.83 -2.37
CA ILE A 223 7.76 15.17 -2.59
C ILE A 223 8.89 16.01 -2.02
N PRO A 224 9.61 16.76 -2.84
CA PRO A 224 10.84 17.41 -2.40
C PRO A 224 10.50 18.16 -1.13
N ARG A 225 11.28 17.96 -0.07
CA ARG A 225 11.13 18.69 1.20
C ARG A 225 10.90 20.20 1.02
N ARG A 226 11.29 20.75 -0.11
CA ARG A 226 11.08 22.16 -0.51
C ARG A 226 9.62 22.56 -0.70
N VAL A 227 8.68 21.64 -0.87
CA VAL A 227 7.25 21.99 -0.95
C VAL A 227 6.65 22.17 0.44
N PHE A 228 7.32 21.70 1.49
CA PHE A 228 6.89 21.79 2.89
C PHE A 228 7.73 22.74 3.75
N ASP A 229 8.83 23.30 3.25
CA ASP A 229 9.74 24.18 3.98
C ASP A 229 9.53 25.66 3.63
N GLY A 230 8.35 26.19 3.95
CA GLY A 230 8.29 27.54 4.45
C GLY A 230 8.80 27.48 5.90
N GLU A 231 10.10 27.77 6.12
CA GLU A 231 10.72 27.93 7.44
C GLU A 231 10.70 26.70 8.40
N ILE A 232 11.53 25.70 8.15
CA ILE A 232 12.07 24.86 9.20
C ILE A 232 13.60 24.88 9.12
N ARG A 233 14.22 25.58 10.10
CA ARG A 233 15.65 25.61 10.36
C ARG A 233 16.23 24.20 10.30
N GLN A 234 17.29 24.05 9.49
CA GLN A 234 18.14 22.86 9.44
C GLN A 234 18.61 22.48 10.86
N ARG A 235 17.90 21.58 11.51
CA ARG A 235 18.50 20.77 12.54
C ARG A 235 18.98 19.48 11.88
N LYS A 236 20.31 19.39 11.69
CA LYS A 236 20.98 18.11 11.40
C LYS A 236 20.75 17.20 12.59
N TYR A 237 19.68 16.46 12.54
CA TYR A 237 19.55 15.31 13.39
C TYR A 237 20.09 14.11 12.64
N PHE A 238 20.90 13.31 13.29
CA PHE A 238 21.01 11.89 13.08
C PHE A 238 19.62 11.31 13.36
N ALA A 239 18.69 11.65 12.53
CA ALA A 239 17.31 11.26 12.69
C ALA A 239 17.16 9.92 11.97
N PHE A 240 17.15 8.85 12.72
CA PHE A 240 16.19 7.83 12.42
C PHE A 240 14.88 8.57 12.15
N ASP A 241 14.45 8.58 10.89
CA ASP A 241 13.18 9.19 10.51
C ASP A 241 12.08 8.33 11.14
N LEU A 242 11.78 8.63 12.41
CA LEU A 242 10.73 8.01 13.20
C LEU A 242 9.36 8.59 12.82
N ARG A 243 9.25 9.13 11.62
CA ARG A 243 7.95 9.54 11.11
C ARG A 243 7.05 8.32 11.18
N ARG A 244 5.99 8.51 11.90
CA ARG A 244 4.93 7.53 11.98
C ARG A 244 4.57 7.14 10.55
N GLY A 245 4.54 5.83 10.27
CA GLY A 245 3.98 5.32 9.02
C GLY A 245 2.54 5.78 8.88
N GLU A 246 1.92 5.43 7.78
CA GLU A 246 0.51 5.67 7.56
C GLU A 246 -0.30 5.09 8.74
N GLN A 247 -1.02 5.94 9.46
CA GLN A 247 -1.79 5.56 10.65
C GLN A 247 -3.24 5.97 10.49
N ILE A 248 -4.13 5.08 10.85
CA ILE A 248 -5.56 5.33 10.93
C ILE A 248 -5.95 5.18 12.39
N GLU A 249 -6.67 6.14 12.94
CA GLU A 249 -7.22 6.00 14.28
C GLU A 249 -8.23 4.85 14.28
N ALA A 250 -8.04 3.90 15.18
CA ALA A 250 -9.00 2.84 15.39
C ALA A 250 -10.25 3.46 16.00
N GLN A 251 -11.33 3.49 15.24
CA GLN A 251 -12.61 3.87 15.79
C GLN A 251 -13.14 2.77 16.71
N PRO A 252 -13.69 3.13 17.89
CA PRO A 252 -14.49 2.18 18.65
C PRO A 252 -15.61 1.70 17.72
N GLU A 253 -15.79 0.38 17.59
CA GLU A 253 -16.83 -0.26 16.79
C GLU A 253 -16.58 -0.35 15.26
N GLY A 254 -15.33 -0.14 14.77
CA GLY A 254 -15.01 -0.35 13.35
C GLY A 254 -15.73 0.60 12.39
N ARG A 255 -16.17 1.79 12.86
CA ARG A 255 -16.87 2.75 12.01
C ARG A 255 -15.94 3.32 10.96
N SER A 256 -16.38 3.26 9.72
CA SER A 256 -15.80 3.92 8.56
C SER A 256 -16.80 4.93 8.01
N THR A 257 -16.32 5.91 7.27
CA THR A 257 -17.16 6.89 6.57
C THR A 257 -17.10 6.60 5.09
N GLU A 258 -18.22 6.73 4.41
CA GLU A 258 -18.27 6.59 2.96
C GLU A 258 -17.84 7.89 2.27
N TYR A 259 -17.03 7.74 1.24
CA TYR A 259 -16.56 8.83 0.40
C TYR A 259 -16.81 8.49 -1.07
N GLU A 260 -17.26 9.49 -1.82
CA GLU A 260 -17.44 9.38 -3.25
C GLU A 260 -16.10 9.26 -3.99
N PHE A 261 -16.03 8.29 -4.91
CA PHE A 261 -14.90 8.06 -5.81
C PHE A 261 -15.42 7.57 -7.16
N GLU A 262 -15.29 8.37 -8.22
CA GLU A 262 -15.81 8.10 -9.57
C GLU A 262 -17.31 7.70 -9.58
N GLY A 263 -18.12 8.40 -8.79
CA GLY A 263 -19.56 8.15 -8.68
C GLY A 263 -19.98 6.91 -7.88
N HIS A 264 -19.03 6.19 -7.28
CA HIS A 264 -19.26 5.09 -6.34
C HIS A 264 -18.82 5.50 -4.92
N PHE A 265 -19.33 4.82 -3.89
CA PHE A 265 -19.01 5.12 -2.50
C PHE A 265 -18.16 4.01 -1.89
N PHE A 266 -16.98 4.39 -1.40
CA PHE A 266 -16.06 3.49 -0.70
C PHE A 266 -15.81 3.95 0.72
N PHE A 267 -15.47 3.03 1.60
CA PHE A 267 -15.13 3.35 2.98
C PHE A 267 -13.73 3.96 3.11
N GLY A 268 -13.61 4.93 4.02
CA GLY A 268 -12.35 5.57 4.36
C GLY A 268 -12.31 5.96 5.84
N PRO A 269 -11.18 6.51 6.32
CA PRO A 269 -11.02 7.00 7.68
C PRO A 269 -12.10 8.02 8.05
N VAL A 270 -12.66 7.93 9.26
CA VAL A 270 -13.72 8.85 9.72
C VAL A 270 -13.22 10.30 9.73
N ASP A 271 -12.01 10.54 10.21
CA ASP A 271 -11.34 11.84 10.12
C ASP A 271 -10.32 11.84 8.96
N SER A 272 -10.85 12.02 7.76
CA SER A 272 -10.03 12.10 6.55
C SER A 272 -9.07 13.28 6.56
N ALA A 273 -9.43 14.39 7.19
CA ALA A 273 -8.60 15.58 7.25
C ALA A 273 -7.38 15.37 8.15
N ALA A 274 -7.57 14.79 9.34
CA ALA A 274 -6.46 14.43 10.22
C ALA A 274 -5.55 13.39 9.59
N TYR A 275 -6.12 12.36 8.94
CA TYR A 275 -5.40 11.31 8.24
C TYR A 275 -4.52 11.89 7.11
N LEU A 276 -5.10 12.67 6.20
CA LEU A 276 -4.39 13.24 5.05
C LEU A 276 -3.35 14.29 5.48
N THR A 277 -3.67 15.09 6.51
CA THR A 277 -2.71 16.05 7.08
C THR A 277 -1.51 15.33 7.69
N ALA A 278 -1.72 14.23 8.40
CA ALA A 278 -0.64 13.44 9.00
C ALA A 278 0.26 12.81 7.92
N LEU A 279 -0.32 12.41 6.78
CA LEU A 279 0.39 11.71 5.71
C LEU A 279 1.09 12.67 4.74
N TYR A 280 0.40 13.72 4.32
CA TYR A 280 0.82 14.63 3.25
C TYR A 280 1.12 16.06 3.71
N GLY A 281 0.76 16.44 4.94
CA GLY A 281 0.86 17.80 5.45
C GLY A 281 -0.43 18.60 5.24
N THR A 282 -0.46 19.82 5.77
CA THR A 282 -1.65 20.71 5.73
C THR A 282 -2.06 21.10 4.31
N ASP A 283 -1.13 21.04 3.36
CA ASP A 283 -1.32 21.50 1.98
C ASP A 283 -1.74 20.37 1.03
N TYR A 284 -2.22 19.23 1.55
CA TYR A 284 -2.58 18.06 0.75
C TYR A 284 -3.64 18.35 -0.33
N MET A 285 -4.43 19.39 -0.16
CA MET A 285 -5.41 19.84 -1.18
C MET A 285 -4.76 20.52 -2.38
N ILE A 286 -3.50 20.96 -2.30
CA ILE A 286 -2.79 21.64 -3.38
C ILE A 286 -2.05 20.58 -4.20
N PRO A 287 -2.37 20.39 -5.49
CA PRO A 287 -1.63 19.46 -6.34
C PRO A 287 -0.16 19.87 -6.47
N PRO A 288 0.78 18.90 -6.47
CA PRO A 288 2.19 19.19 -6.69
C PRO A 288 2.43 19.76 -8.09
N ALA A 289 3.56 20.44 -8.28
CA ALA A 289 3.99 20.92 -9.59
C ALA A 289 4.08 19.77 -10.60
N ARG A 290 3.88 20.03 -11.89
CA ARG A 290 3.80 18.98 -12.93
C ARG A 290 5.04 18.09 -12.97
N GLU A 291 6.21 18.65 -12.74
CA GLU A 291 7.52 17.96 -12.74
C GLU A 291 7.65 16.95 -11.59
N LEU A 292 6.80 17.07 -10.58
CA LEU A 292 6.77 16.20 -9.40
C LEU A 292 5.68 15.14 -9.45
N ARG A 293 4.89 15.11 -10.53
CA ARG A 293 3.82 14.15 -10.74
C ARG A 293 4.39 12.91 -11.40
N GLY A 294 4.11 11.74 -10.86
CA GLY A 294 4.57 10.47 -11.40
C GLY A 294 3.63 9.36 -10.98
N GLY A 295 3.53 8.35 -11.82
CA GLY A 295 2.90 7.07 -11.51
C GLY A 295 3.95 5.98 -11.27
N HIS A 296 3.52 4.74 -11.14
CA HIS A 296 4.37 3.57 -10.98
C HIS A 296 4.70 2.97 -12.34
N PRO A 297 5.92 3.17 -12.89
CA PRO A 297 6.21 2.70 -14.23
C PRO A 297 6.12 1.17 -14.31
N ALA A 298 5.16 0.68 -15.07
CA ALA A 298 5.09 -0.72 -15.45
C ALA A 298 6.10 -1.03 -16.58
N ALA A 299 6.57 -2.27 -16.64
CA ALA A 299 7.34 -2.78 -17.76
C ALA A 299 6.41 -3.20 -18.90
N VAL A 300 5.27 -3.79 -18.54
CA VAL A 300 4.23 -4.24 -19.47
C VAL A 300 2.86 -3.95 -18.87
N ILE A 301 1.96 -3.36 -19.65
CA ILE A 301 0.54 -3.25 -19.32
C ILE A 301 -0.24 -3.66 -20.55
N GLU A 302 -1.07 -4.70 -20.44
CA GLU A 302 -2.02 -5.13 -21.46
C GLU A 302 -3.38 -5.34 -20.80
N LEU A 303 -4.33 -4.54 -21.21
CA LEU A 303 -5.62 -4.44 -20.54
C LEU A 303 -6.64 -5.48 -21.02
N GLU A 304 -6.39 -6.09 -22.18
CA GLU A 304 -7.30 -7.05 -22.82
C GLU A 304 -6.65 -8.42 -23.09
N GLN A 305 -5.44 -8.65 -22.55
CA GLN A 305 -4.74 -9.92 -22.68
C GLN A 305 -4.28 -10.43 -21.31
N SER A 306 -4.65 -11.68 -21.01
CA SER A 306 -4.26 -12.35 -19.76
C SER A 306 -2.77 -12.68 -19.74
N TYR A 307 -2.13 -12.45 -18.58
CA TYR A 307 -0.75 -12.91 -18.37
C TYR A 307 -0.60 -14.43 -18.45
N LYS A 308 -1.69 -15.19 -18.24
CA LYS A 308 -1.71 -16.66 -18.35
C LYS A 308 -1.51 -17.16 -19.76
N GLU A 309 -1.79 -16.33 -20.76
CA GLU A 309 -1.59 -16.67 -22.19
C GLU A 309 -0.14 -16.48 -22.64
N LYS A 310 0.71 -15.90 -21.79
CA LYS A 310 2.12 -15.60 -22.08
C LYS A 310 3.11 -16.59 -21.42
N ILE A 311 2.59 -17.50 -20.62
CA ILE A 311 3.32 -18.59 -19.99
C ILE A 311 3.12 -19.84 -20.85
#